data_e35fc57854c75e5a298026aedc21f204
#
_entry.id   e35fc57854c75e5a298026aedc21f204
#
_cell.length_a   1.000
_cell.length_b   1.000
_cell.length_c   1.000
_cell.angle_alpha   90.00
_cell.angle_beta   90.00
_cell.angle_gamma   90.00
#
_symmetry.space_group_name_H-M   'P 1'
#
loop_
_entity.id
_entity.type
_entity.pdbx_description
1 polymer ?
#
loop_
_entity_poly.entity_id
_entity_poly.type
_entity_poly.pdbx_seq_one_letter_code
_entity_poly.pdbx_strand_id
1 'polypeptide(L)'
;MAKAYLVIRIKGQPDVPYWANTTLRLLKLEKKYRATILPVKENTDGMLKKIQHYVSWQEIDLPTTKELLDKKGRRSGYKKITTEDVSKAGFKTIDELATSLSEGKISMTKIKPLKPWFALSPPRQGFKRSTKRLYGQKGILGYNKELTTLVRRMM
;
A
#
# COMPACT_ATOMS: atom_id res chain seq x y z
N MET A 1 2.93 18.95 -1.27
CA MET A 1 3.18 18.05 -0.12
C MET A 1 2.48 16.74 -0.36
N ALA A 2 3.18 15.65 -0.17
CA ALA A 2 2.55 14.34 -0.17
C ALA A 2 1.57 14.24 1.01
N LYS A 3 0.41 13.71 0.73
CA LYS A 3 -0.67 13.59 1.70
C LYS A 3 -0.95 12.13 2.05
N ALA A 4 -0.41 11.19 1.27
CA ALA A 4 -0.56 9.76 1.51
C ALA A 4 0.69 8.98 1.09
N TYR A 5 0.95 7.87 1.79
CA TYR A 5 1.99 6.90 1.47
C TYR A 5 1.37 5.63 0.87
N LEU A 6 2.02 5.13 -0.18
CA LEU A 6 1.86 3.75 -0.62
C LEU A 6 2.86 2.90 0.14
N VAL A 7 2.40 1.89 0.84
CA VAL A 7 3.22 0.98 1.64
C VAL A 7 3.04 -0.44 1.14
N ILE A 8 4.14 -1.16 0.91
CA ILE A 8 4.13 -2.55 0.46
C ILE A 8 4.96 -3.40 1.40
N ARG A 9 4.43 -4.54 1.82
CA ARG A 9 5.19 -5.54 2.55
C ARG A 9 6.03 -6.38 1.59
N ILE A 10 7.35 -6.33 1.75
CA ILE A 10 8.30 -7.06 0.92
C ILE A 10 8.72 -8.38 1.56
N LYS A 11 8.96 -8.40 2.86
CA LYS A 11 9.36 -9.62 3.59
C LYS A 11 8.15 -10.47 3.97
N GLY A 12 8.36 -11.80 3.96
CA GLY A 12 7.38 -12.78 4.37
C GLY A 12 7.16 -12.86 5.88
N GLN A 13 6.42 -13.88 6.31
CA GLN A 13 6.05 -14.07 7.72
C GLN A 13 7.16 -14.69 8.60
N PRO A 14 8.06 -15.58 8.10
CA PRO A 14 9.09 -16.18 8.94
C PRO A 14 10.03 -15.14 9.56
N ASP A 15 10.47 -15.41 10.77
CA ASP A 15 11.46 -14.61 11.50
C ASP A 15 11.06 -13.14 11.75
N VAL A 16 9.79 -12.86 11.78
CA VAL A 16 9.28 -11.52 12.10
C VAL A 16 8.97 -11.41 13.59
N PRO A 17 9.59 -10.48 14.33
CA PRO A 17 9.31 -10.29 15.75
C PRO A 17 7.83 -9.97 16.03
N TYR A 18 7.34 -10.32 17.21
CA TYR A 18 5.95 -10.08 17.61
C TYR A 18 5.53 -8.61 17.47
N TRP A 19 6.38 -7.69 17.89
CA TRP A 19 6.10 -6.24 17.79
C TRP A 19 5.96 -5.76 16.34
N ALA A 20 6.77 -6.31 15.43
CA ALA A 20 6.67 -6.00 14.00
C ALA A 20 5.40 -6.58 13.39
N ASN A 21 5.04 -7.82 13.72
CA ASN A 21 3.79 -8.45 13.28
C ASN A 21 2.57 -7.68 13.76
N THR A 22 2.56 -7.20 15.00
CA THR A 22 1.46 -6.38 15.53
C THR A 22 1.29 -5.09 14.72
N THR A 23 2.38 -4.39 14.44
CA THR A 23 2.35 -3.16 13.65
C THR A 23 1.89 -3.44 12.21
N LEU A 24 2.40 -4.49 11.57
CA LEU A 24 1.99 -4.90 10.22
C LEU A 24 0.50 -5.25 10.16
N ARG A 25 -0.03 -5.93 11.17
CA ARG A 25 -1.46 -6.25 11.27
C ARG A 25 -2.32 -4.99 11.41
N LEU A 26 -1.90 -4.04 12.23
CA LEU A 26 -2.60 -2.76 12.37
C LEU A 26 -2.66 -1.98 11.04
N LEU A 27 -1.61 -2.07 10.24
CA LEU A 27 -1.56 -1.44 8.91
C LEU A 27 -2.20 -2.30 7.80
N LYS A 28 -2.81 -3.45 8.14
CA LYS A 28 -3.42 -4.40 7.18
C LYS A 28 -2.43 -5.03 6.19
N LEU A 29 -1.18 -5.17 6.60
CA LEU A 29 -0.08 -5.76 5.84
C LEU A 29 0.30 -7.15 6.39
N GLU A 30 -0.67 -8.03 6.52
CA GLU A 30 -0.47 -9.35 7.14
C GLU A 30 0.29 -10.34 6.27
N LYS A 31 0.21 -10.19 4.96
CA LYS A 31 0.85 -11.10 3.99
C LYS A 31 1.87 -10.38 3.12
N LYS A 32 2.82 -11.16 2.61
CA LYS A 32 3.82 -10.69 1.63
C LYS A 32 3.14 -10.08 0.40
N TYR A 33 3.69 -9.01 -0.11
CA TYR A 33 3.22 -8.26 -1.28
C TYR A 33 1.83 -7.62 -1.13
N ARG A 34 1.29 -7.56 0.06
CA ARG A 34 0.16 -6.66 0.32
C ARG A 34 0.61 -5.22 0.33
N ALA A 35 -0.18 -4.36 -0.29
CA ALA A 35 0.00 -2.93 -0.30
C ALA A 35 -1.20 -2.23 0.35
N THR A 36 -0.97 -1.07 0.90
CA THR A 36 -2.03 -0.19 1.43
C THR A 36 -1.67 1.26 1.21
N ILE A 37 -2.68 2.13 1.26
CA ILE A 37 -2.50 3.58 1.19
C ILE A 37 -2.82 4.15 2.57
N LEU A 38 -1.86 4.86 3.15
CA LEU A 38 -1.95 5.45 4.47
C LEU A 38 -1.83 6.97 4.40
N PRO A 39 -2.64 7.72 5.16
CA PRO A 39 -2.44 9.17 5.26
C PRO A 39 -1.12 9.49 5.96
N VAL A 40 -0.45 10.55 5.52
CA VAL A 40 0.78 11.04 6.15
C VAL A 40 0.44 11.69 7.49
N LYS A 41 0.83 11.04 8.57
CA LYS A 41 0.67 11.50 9.96
C LYS A 41 1.92 11.12 10.76
N GLU A 42 2.21 11.83 11.83
CA GLU A 42 3.35 11.52 12.71
C GLU A 42 3.34 10.09 13.21
N ASN A 43 2.16 9.60 13.64
CA ASN A 43 1.99 8.21 14.06
C ASN A 43 2.30 7.21 12.94
N THR A 44 1.89 7.52 11.70
CA THR A 44 2.17 6.68 10.53
C THR A 44 3.68 6.61 10.27
N ASP A 45 4.37 7.73 10.32
CA ASP A 45 5.82 7.80 10.14
C ASP A 45 6.56 6.99 11.19
N GLY A 46 6.15 7.11 12.45
CA GLY A 46 6.71 6.31 13.56
C GLY A 46 6.51 4.81 13.35
N MET A 47 5.32 4.40 12.95
CA MET A 47 5.01 2.99 12.64
C MET A 47 5.83 2.46 11.48
N LEU A 48 5.97 3.24 10.40
CA LEU A 48 6.76 2.86 9.22
C LEU A 48 8.25 2.74 9.54
N LYS A 49 8.82 3.67 10.30
CA LYS A 49 10.21 3.59 10.76
C LYS A 49 10.47 2.36 11.61
N LYS A 50 9.51 1.98 12.46
CA LYS A 50 9.59 0.79 13.31
C LYS A 50 9.69 -0.50 12.48
N ILE A 51 8.99 -0.58 11.35
CA ILE A 51 8.94 -1.76 10.48
C ILE A 51 9.71 -1.59 9.17
N GLN A 52 10.62 -0.62 9.07
CA GLN A 52 11.34 -0.30 7.84
C GLN A 52 12.10 -1.46 7.19
N HIS A 53 12.48 -2.48 7.96
CA HIS A 53 13.18 -3.67 7.45
C HIS A 53 12.25 -4.70 6.80
N TYR A 54 10.93 -4.49 6.85
CA TYR A 54 9.93 -5.43 6.34
C TYR A 54 9.11 -4.86 5.21
N VAL A 55 9.00 -3.53 5.12
CA VAL A 55 8.16 -2.82 4.16
C VAL A 55 8.96 -1.81 3.35
N SER A 56 8.37 -1.41 2.23
CA SER A 56 8.85 -0.30 1.41
C SER A 56 7.72 0.69 1.24
N TRP A 57 7.99 1.99 1.34
CA TRP A 57 6.97 3.02 1.16
C TRP A 57 7.48 4.21 0.39
N GLN A 58 6.55 4.90 -0.25
CA GLN A 58 6.77 6.13 -0.99
C GLN A 58 5.49 6.97 -0.98
N GLU A 59 5.64 8.24 -1.18
CA GLU A 59 4.51 9.11 -1.48
C GLU A 59 3.80 8.66 -2.76
N ILE A 60 2.47 8.61 -2.71
CA ILE A 60 1.66 8.15 -3.84
C ILE A 60 1.08 9.32 -4.62
N ASP A 61 1.09 9.20 -5.94
CA ASP A 61 0.45 10.12 -6.89
C ASP A 61 -0.92 9.61 -7.31
N LEU A 62 -1.74 10.55 -7.81
CA LEU A 62 -3.09 10.26 -8.27
C LEU A 62 -3.15 9.20 -9.40
N PRO A 63 -2.30 9.24 -10.45
CA PRO A 63 -2.32 8.22 -11.49
C PRO A 63 -2.08 6.80 -10.96
N THR A 64 -1.11 6.62 -10.08
CA THR A 64 -0.80 5.33 -9.48
C THR A 64 -1.95 4.84 -8.59
N THR A 65 -2.60 5.74 -7.85
CA THR A 65 -3.78 5.41 -7.04
C THR A 65 -4.93 4.89 -7.90
N LYS A 66 -5.20 5.56 -9.02
CA LYS A 66 -6.23 5.11 -9.98
C LYS A 66 -5.91 3.73 -10.56
N GLU A 67 -4.68 3.51 -11.00
CA GLU A 67 -4.25 2.22 -11.54
C GLU A 67 -4.39 1.09 -10.51
N LEU A 68 -4.01 1.34 -9.25
CA LEU A 68 -4.17 0.37 -8.16
C LEU A 68 -5.62 0.02 -7.90
N LEU A 69 -6.51 1.01 -7.83
CA LEU A 69 -7.93 0.79 -7.63
C LEU A 69 -8.55 -0.02 -8.76
N ASP A 70 -8.24 0.33 -10.01
CA ASP A 70 -8.79 -0.36 -11.19
C ASP A 70 -8.30 -1.80 -11.31
N LYS A 71 -7.00 -2.03 -11.14
CA LYS A 71 -6.39 -3.35 -11.35
C LYS A 71 -6.49 -4.26 -10.12
N LYS A 72 -6.29 -3.73 -8.94
CA LYS A 72 -6.12 -4.50 -7.69
C LYS A 72 -7.14 -4.18 -6.61
N GLY A 73 -7.98 -3.18 -6.78
CA GLY A 73 -9.06 -2.90 -5.86
C GLY A 73 -10.05 -4.07 -5.80
N ARG A 74 -10.40 -4.50 -4.58
CA ARG A 74 -11.31 -5.62 -4.33
C ARG A 74 -12.29 -5.27 -3.23
N ARG A 75 -13.51 -5.82 -3.35
CA ARG A 75 -14.52 -5.77 -2.31
C ARG A 75 -14.58 -7.07 -1.52
N SER A 76 -15.41 -7.11 -0.52
CA SER A 76 -15.69 -8.33 0.25
C SER A 76 -16.02 -9.49 -0.70
N GLY A 77 -15.46 -10.68 -0.44
CA GLY A 77 -15.54 -11.84 -1.34
C GLY A 77 -14.51 -11.81 -2.48
N TYR A 78 -13.53 -10.91 -2.43
CA TYR A 78 -12.44 -10.76 -3.42
C TYR A 78 -12.92 -10.45 -4.86
N LYS A 79 -14.08 -9.84 -5.01
CA LYS A 79 -14.64 -9.41 -6.29
C LYS A 79 -14.11 -8.02 -6.67
N LYS A 80 -14.07 -7.72 -7.97
CA LYS A 80 -13.69 -6.38 -8.45
C LYS A 80 -14.62 -5.31 -7.89
N ILE A 81 -14.11 -4.11 -7.72
CA ILE A 81 -14.90 -2.95 -7.30
C ILE A 81 -15.85 -2.56 -8.43
N THR A 82 -17.11 -2.32 -8.08
CA THR A 82 -18.13 -1.79 -8.98
C THR A 82 -18.46 -0.34 -8.61
N THR A 83 -19.11 0.37 -9.52
CA THR A 83 -19.60 1.74 -9.25
C THR A 83 -20.58 1.80 -8.07
N GLU A 84 -21.35 0.74 -7.85
CA GLU A 84 -22.25 0.62 -6.70
C GLU A 84 -21.47 0.57 -5.38
N ASP A 85 -20.35 -0.13 -5.33
CA ASP A 85 -19.49 -0.22 -4.14
C ASP A 85 -18.89 1.15 -3.81
N VAL A 86 -18.49 1.91 -4.82
CA VAL A 86 -17.99 3.28 -4.67
C VAL A 86 -19.09 4.20 -4.15
N SER A 87 -20.32 4.06 -4.65
CA SER A 87 -21.49 4.82 -4.19
C SER A 87 -21.82 4.50 -2.72
N LYS A 88 -21.74 3.24 -2.30
CA LYS A 88 -21.90 2.82 -0.90
C LYS A 88 -20.82 3.40 0.01
N ALA A 89 -19.63 3.62 -0.52
CA ALA A 89 -18.53 4.27 0.20
C ALA A 89 -18.70 5.80 0.31
N GLY A 90 -19.71 6.37 -0.35
CA GLY A 90 -20.01 7.81 -0.31
C GLY A 90 -19.35 8.62 -1.43
N PHE A 91 -18.86 7.97 -2.49
CA PHE A 91 -18.25 8.63 -3.65
C PHE A 91 -19.06 8.42 -4.92
N LYS A 92 -19.09 9.40 -5.80
CA LYS A 92 -19.79 9.29 -7.08
C LYS A 92 -19.01 8.49 -8.11
N THR A 93 -17.70 8.65 -8.13
CA THR A 93 -16.81 8.00 -9.09
C THR A 93 -15.56 7.42 -8.43
N ILE A 94 -14.92 6.47 -9.11
CA ILE A 94 -13.62 5.91 -8.70
C ILE A 94 -12.55 7.01 -8.66
N ASP A 95 -12.65 8.00 -9.52
CA ASP A 95 -11.72 9.13 -9.57
C ASP A 95 -11.78 10.01 -8.32
N GLU A 96 -12.98 10.28 -7.80
CA GLU A 96 -13.15 11.00 -6.53
C GLU A 96 -12.56 10.22 -5.36
N LEU A 97 -12.78 8.90 -5.34
CA LEU A 97 -12.19 8.02 -4.34
C LEU A 97 -10.67 8.04 -4.41
N ALA A 98 -10.09 7.92 -5.60
CA ALA A 98 -8.64 7.98 -5.82
C ALA A 98 -8.05 9.31 -5.37
N THR A 99 -8.71 10.42 -5.69
CA THR A 99 -8.30 11.76 -5.26
C THR A 99 -8.29 11.89 -3.74
N SER A 100 -9.36 11.46 -3.08
CA SER A 100 -9.49 11.51 -1.63
C SER A 100 -8.44 10.65 -0.91
N LEU A 101 -8.10 9.48 -1.48
CA LEU A 101 -7.03 8.62 -0.96
C LEU A 101 -5.65 9.23 -1.15
N SER A 102 -5.35 9.75 -2.35
CA SER A 102 -4.05 10.37 -2.65
C SER A 102 -3.80 11.64 -1.84
N GLU A 103 -4.86 12.37 -1.51
CA GLU A 103 -4.81 13.55 -0.65
C GLU A 103 -4.76 13.22 0.86
N GLY A 104 -4.88 11.95 1.23
CA GLY A 104 -4.86 11.52 2.63
C GLY A 104 -6.06 11.96 3.46
N LYS A 105 -7.15 12.37 2.81
CA LYS A 105 -8.40 12.76 3.50
C LYS A 105 -9.07 11.57 4.17
N ILE A 106 -8.97 10.40 3.57
CA ILE A 106 -9.63 9.17 4.01
C ILE A 106 -8.62 8.04 4.09
N SER A 107 -8.75 7.19 5.10
CA SER A 107 -7.99 5.95 5.23
C SER A 107 -8.73 4.80 4.54
N MET A 108 -7.98 3.90 3.90
CA MET A 108 -8.53 2.68 3.29
C MET A 108 -9.40 1.85 4.24
N THR A 109 -9.10 1.86 5.54
CA THR A 109 -9.86 1.12 6.56
C THR A 109 -11.28 1.62 6.78
N LYS A 110 -11.55 2.88 6.43
CA LYS A 110 -12.88 3.50 6.58
C LYS A 110 -13.80 3.29 5.39
N ILE A 111 -13.26 2.81 4.28
CA ILE A 111 -14.00 2.65 3.03
C ILE A 111 -14.59 1.25 2.97
N LYS A 112 -15.80 1.08 3.43
CA LYS A 112 -16.56 -0.18 3.27
C LYS A 112 -17.45 -0.07 2.03
N PRO A 113 -17.61 -1.12 1.21
CA PRO A 113 -17.19 -2.52 1.40
C PRO A 113 -15.81 -2.90 0.83
N LEU A 114 -14.98 -1.93 0.47
CA LEU A 114 -13.66 -2.19 -0.09
C LEU A 114 -12.71 -2.82 0.94
N LYS A 115 -11.88 -3.74 0.47
CA LYS A 115 -10.80 -4.26 1.31
C LYS A 115 -9.72 -3.19 1.51
N PRO A 116 -9.20 -3.04 2.74
CA PRO A 116 -8.23 -1.99 3.06
C PRO A 116 -6.80 -2.30 2.57
N TRP A 117 -6.64 -3.23 1.64
CA TRP A 117 -5.35 -3.65 1.10
C TRP A 117 -5.47 -4.11 -0.35
N PHE A 118 -4.36 -4.05 -1.06
CA PHE A 118 -4.22 -4.56 -2.41
C PHE A 118 -3.32 -5.80 -2.40
N ALA A 119 -3.73 -6.88 -3.07
CA ALA A 119 -2.89 -8.07 -3.24
C ALA A 119 -2.07 -7.93 -4.52
N LEU A 120 -0.80 -7.58 -4.40
CA LEU A 120 0.12 -7.47 -5.52
C LEU A 120 0.77 -8.82 -5.84
N SER A 121 1.18 -8.98 -7.09
CA SER A 121 1.97 -10.11 -7.56
C SER A 121 3.47 -9.83 -7.40
N PRO A 122 4.34 -10.85 -7.40
CA PRO A 122 5.77 -10.62 -7.53
C PRO A 122 6.08 -9.78 -8.78
N PRO A 123 7.11 -8.92 -8.75
CA PRO A 123 7.39 -8.03 -9.88
C PRO A 123 7.79 -8.83 -11.12
N ARG A 124 7.28 -8.41 -12.27
CA ARG A 124 7.72 -8.95 -13.55
C ARG A 124 9.21 -8.65 -13.72
N GLN A 125 9.98 -9.60 -14.22
CA GLN A 125 11.46 -9.53 -14.34
C GLN A 125 12.20 -9.42 -12.99
N GLY A 126 11.54 -9.73 -11.88
CA GLY A 126 12.15 -9.76 -10.55
C GLY A 126 12.51 -8.38 -9.97
N PHE A 127 13.21 -8.43 -8.85
CA PHE A 127 13.73 -7.23 -8.19
C PHE A 127 15.11 -6.86 -8.75
N LYS A 128 15.27 -5.62 -9.16
CA LYS A 128 16.57 -5.10 -9.64
C LYS A 128 17.55 -4.81 -8.51
N ARG A 129 17.06 -4.64 -7.29
CA ARG A 129 17.82 -4.33 -6.08
C ARG A 129 17.59 -5.39 -5.01
N SER A 130 18.45 -5.43 -4.00
CA SER A 130 18.32 -6.39 -2.90
C SER A 130 17.02 -6.19 -2.12
N THR A 131 16.28 -7.27 -1.86
CA THR A 131 15.09 -7.28 -1.00
C THR A 131 15.43 -7.34 0.49
N LYS A 132 16.70 -7.46 0.84
CA LYS A 132 17.17 -7.60 2.23
C LYS A 132 17.76 -6.32 2.81
N ARG A 133 18.02 -5.31 1.98
CA ARG A 133 18.69 -4.07 2.36
C ARG A 133 17.76 -2.86 2.21
N LEU A 134 18.05 -1.81 2.96
CA LEU A 134 17.39 -0.53 2.83
C LEU A 134 17.74 0.16 1.50
N TYR A 135 16.88 1.05 1.03
CA TYR A 135 17.07 1.79 -0.21
C TYR A 135 18.41 2.53 -0.27
N GLY A 136 18.82 3.16 0.82
CA GLY A 136 20.13 3.83 0.92
C GLY A 136 21.33 2.88 0.84
N GLN A 137 21.14 1.59 1.02
CA GLN A 137 22.16 0.52 0.93
C GLN A 137 22.02 -0.34 -0.34
N LYS A 138 21.51 0.24 -1.43
CA LYS A 138 21.22 -0.43 -2.70
C LYS A 138 20.15 -1.55 -2.58
N GLY A 139 19.22 -1.39 -1.65
CA GLY A 139 18.07 -2.26 -1.47
C GLY A 139 16.74 -1.59 -1.84
N ILE A 140 15.64 -2.22 -1.49
CA ILE A 140 14.27 -1.71 -1.76
C ILE A 140 13.48 -1.40 -0.49
N LEU A 141 13.98 -1.76 0.67
CA LEU A 141 13.27 -1.57 1.94
C LEU A 141 13.35 -0.13 2.44
N GLY A 142 12.39 0.24 3.26
CA GLY A 142 12.28 1.58 3.81
C GLY A 142 11.70 2.59 2.81
N TYR A 143 12.04 3.84 2.97
CA TYR A 143 11.62 4.89 2.04
C TYR A 143 12.32 4.71 0.69
N ASN A 144 11.56 4.41 -0.35
CA ASN A 144 12.07 4.05 -1.67
C ASN A 144 11.48 4.97 -2.74
N LYS A 145 12.31 5.81 -3.33
CA LYS A 145 11.90 6.77 -4.37
C LYS A 145 11.47 6.10 -5.70
N GLU A 146 11.85 4.85 -5.93
CA GLU A 146 11.53 4.09 -7.15
C GLU A 146 10.36 3.11 -6.96
N LEU A 147 9.66 3.19 -5.83
CA LEU A 147 8.60 2.23 -5.48
C LEU A 147 7.45 2.25 -6.49
N THR A 148 7.06 3.39 -7.00
CA THR A 148 6.00 3.53 -8.00
C THR A 148 6.28 2.69 -9.25
N THR A 149 7.51 2.73 -9.75
CA THR A 149 7.95 1.91 -10.89
C THR A 149 7.89 0.42 -10.57
N LEU A 150 8.32 0.03 -9.37
CA LEU A 150 8.25 -1.35 -8.90
C LEU A 150 6.79 -1.83 -8.81
N VAL A 151 5.91 -1.03 -8.24
CA VAL A 151 4.48 -1.34 -8.09
C VAL A 151 3.81 -1.58 -9.43
N ARG A 152 4.10 -0.77 -10.43
CA ARG A 152 3.56 -0.96 -11.79
C ARG A 152 3.95 -2.32 -12.39
N ARG A 153 5.12 -2.85 -12.05
CA ARG A 153 5.52 -4.21 -12.45
C ARG A 153 4.89 -5.30 -11.59
N MET A 154 4.34 -4.96 -10.44
CA MET A 154 3.66 -5.89 -9.51
C MET A 154 2.13 -5.92 -9.72
N MET A 155 1.57 -4.96 -10.43
CA MET A 155 0.18 -4.95 -10.85
C MET A 155 -0.03 -5.89 -12.04
#